data_d65aeb4ccd6dbeb71e637db6bbc8b712
#
_entry.id   d65aeb4ccd6dbeb71e637db6bbc8b712
#
_cell.length_a   1.000
_cell.length_b   1.000
_cell.length_c   1.000
_cell.angle_alpha   90.00
_cell.angle_beta   90.00
_cell.angle_gamma   90.00
#
_symmetry.space_group_name_H-M   'P 1'
#
loop_
_entity.id
_entity.type
_entity.pdbx_description
1 polymer ?
#
loop_
_entity_poly.entity_id
_entity_poly.type
_entity_poly.pdbx_seq_one_letter_code
_entity_poly.pdbx_strand_id
1 'polypeptide(L)'
;ARAKVLRTILAGEPVSFHGEFLDLEVAPPRIAAEARRVPPFYFGGLSPAAREVAAQGADVYLTWPDTVAATAEVVEDLRGRAASHGRSLRFGFRAHVIVRETEGEARAAARHLVAALDAKAGEAIRARSLDTGSAGVARQAELRGEADDEGYAEPHLWTGVGRARSGAGAAIVGDPDQVRATL
;
A
#
# COMPACT_ATOMS: atom_id res chain seq x y z
N ALA A 1 13.58 6.64 -14.30
CA ALA A 1 13.48 6.43 -15.74
C ALA A 1 12.05 6.06 -16.18
N ARG A 2 11.51 4.89 -15.81
CA ARG A 2 10.20 4.37 -16.29
C ARG A 2 9.02 5.32 -16.03
N ALA A 3 8.92 5.91 -14.84
CA ALA A 3 7.85 6.86 -14.52
C ALA A 3 7.88 8.10 -15.42
N LYS A 4 9.07 8.60 -15.76
CA LYS A 4 9.24 9.72 -16.69
C LYS A 4 8.75 9.37 -18.09
N VAL A 5 9.16 8.21 -18.61
CA VAL A 5 8.71 7.68 -19.91
C VAL A 5 7.18 7.58 -19.96
N LEU A 6 6.55 6.99 -18.94
CA LEU A 6 5.10 6.89 -18.87
C LEU A 6 4.41 8.25 -18.82
N ARG A 7 4.94 9.20 -18.06
CA ARG A 7 4.37 10.57 -18.01
C ARG A 7 4.44 11.25 -19.37
N THR A 8 5.57 11.17 -20.06
CA THR A 8 5.75 11.77 -21.39
C THR A 8 4.76 11.18 -22.40
N ILE A 9 4.64 9.84 -22.47
CA ILE A 9 3.68 9.18 -23.38
C ILE A 9 2.23 9.58 -23.04
N LEU A 10 1.87 9.60 -21.76
CA LEU A 10 0.52 9.96 -21.32
C LEU A 10 0.22 11.46 -21.48
N ALA A 11 1.24 12.31 -21.54
CA ALA A 11 1.11 13.71 -21.91
C ALA A 11 0.84 13.93 -23.41
N GLY A 12 0.89 12.87 -24.21
CA GLY A 12 0.70 12.94 -25.66
C GLY A 12 1.96 13.32 -26.41
N GLU A 13 3.13 13.16 -25.79
CA GLU A 13 4.43 13.48 -26.36
C GLU A 13 5.16 12.21 -26.79
N PRO A 14 5.94 12.24 -27.91
CA PRO A 14 6.78 11.13 -28.29
C PRO A 14 7.92 10.95 -27.29
N VAL A 15 8.35 9.70 -27.11
CA VAL A 15 9.47 9.33 -26.24
C VAL A 15 10.58 8.73 -27.08
N SER A 16 11.78 9.31 -26.94
CA SER A 16 13.05 8.70 -27.31
C SER A 16 13.84 8.53 -26.01
N PHE A 17 14.06 7.29 -25.60
CA PHE A 17 14.73 6.98 -24.35
C PHE A 17 15.76 5.86 -24.55
N HIS A 18 17.03 6.18 -24.29
CA HIS A 18 18.17 5.27 -24.39
C HIS A 18 18.81 5.12 -23.02
N GLY A 19 18.68 3.95 -22.41
CA GLY A 19 19.23 3.65 -21.08
C GLY A 19 19.63 2.20 -20.94
N GLU A 20 20.32 1.88 -19.86
CA GLU A 20 20.88 0.56 -19.61
C GLU A 20 19.85 -0.59 -19.69
N PHE A 21 18.61 -0.37 -19.20
CA PHE A 21 17.57 -1.40 -19.09
C PHE A 21 16.35 -1.12 -19.97
N LEU A 22 16.35 -0.02 -20.69
CA LEU A 22 15.22 0.39 -21.50
C LEU A 22 15.73 1.24 -22.66
N ASP A 23 15.49 0.74 -23.86
CA ASP A 23 15.80 1.43 -25.09
C ASP A 23 14.54 1.44 -25.96
N LEU A 24 13.96 2.62 -26.19
CA LEU A 24 12.72 2.72 -26.92
C LEU A 24 12.49 4.08 -27.57
N GLU A 25 11.89 4.01 -28.75
CA GLU A 25 11.31 5.14 -29.43
C GLU A 25 9.82 4.85 -29.67
N VAL A 26 8.96 5.62 -29.06
CA VAL A 26 7.51 5.38 -29.09
C VAL A 26 6.75 6.66 -29.33
N ALA A 27 5.84 6.65 -30.31
CA ALA A 27 4.85 7.69 -30.48
C ALA A 27 3.72 7.47 -29.43
N PRO A 28 3.11 8.56 -28.93
CA PRO A 28 2.01 8.44 -28.00
C PRO A 28 0.80 7.78 -28.67
N PRO A 29 0.03 6.95 -27.93
CA PRO A 29 -1.22 6.43 -28.44
C PRO A 29 -2.20 7.59 -28.69
N ARG A 30 -3.06 7.43 -29.69
CA ARG A 30 -3.99 8.48 -30.14
C ARG A 30 -4.79 9.10 -28.99
N ILE A 31 -5.30 8.28 -28.06
CA ILE A 31 -6.05 8.75 -26.91
C ILE A 31 -5.23 9.69 -26.00
N ALA A 32 -3.94 9.42 -25.82
CA ALA A 32 -3.06 10.29 -25.04
C ALA A 32 -2.74 11.59 -25.80
N ALA A 33 -2.50 11.50 -27.11
CA ALA A 33 -2.23 12.64 -27.96
C ALA A 33 -3.42 13.61 -28.04
N GLU A 34 -4.65 13.09 -28.01
CA GLU A 34 -5.88 13.88 -28.00
C GLU A 34 -6.20 14.45 -26.61
N ALA A 35 -6.10 13.63 -25.57
CA ALA A 35 -6.46 14.01 -24.19
C ALA A 35 -5.45 14.96 -23.54
N ARG A 36 -4.16 14.83 -23.84
CA ARG A 36 -3.02 15.57 -23.25
C ARG A 36 -3.11 15.71 -21.72
N ARG A 37 -3.64 14.69 -21.07
CA ARG A 37 -3.92 14.70 -19.64
C ARG A 37 -3.26 13.51 -18.95
N VAL A 38 -2.25 13.80 -18.16
CA VAL A 38 -1.56 12.76 -17.36
C VAL A 38 -2.39 12.45 -16.13
N PRO A 39 -2.82 11.19 -15.94
CA PRO A 39 -3.47 10.78 -14.71
C PRO A 39 -2.48 10.83 -13.53
N PRO A 40 -2.96 11.01 -12.29
CA PRO A 40 -2.08 10.97 -11.13
C PRO A 40 -1.48 9.57 -10.97
N PHE A 41 -0.18 9.53 -10.65
CA PHE A 41 0.54 8.27 -10.43
C PHE A 41 0.46 7.88 -8.96
N TYR A 42 -0.14 6.72 -8.71
CA TYR A 42 -0.17 6.08 -7.42
C TYR A 42 0.94 5.05 -7.34
N PHE A 43 1.68 5.05 -6.24
CA PHE A 43 2.79 4.13 -6.04
C PHE A 43 2.84 3.65 -4.60
N GLY A 44 3.19 2.36 -4.39
CA GLY A 44 3.37 1.77 -3.08
C GLY A 44 4.63 0.91 -3.04
N GLY A 45 5.21 0.76 -1.87
CA GLY A 45 6.38 -0.08 -1.64
C GLY A 45 7.24 0.45 -0.50
N LEU A 46 7.56 -0.41 0.48
CA LEU A 46 8.25 -0.01 1.71
C LEU A 46 9.79 -0.04 1.61
N SER A 47 10.37 -0.72 0.60
CA SER A 47 11.83 -0.75 0.47
C SER A 47 12.41 0.66 0.25
N PRO A 48 13.66 0.93 0.70
CA PRO A 48 14.30 2.23 0.48
C PRO A 48 14.31 2.66 -0.98
N ALA A 49 14.55 1.73 -1.91
CA ALA A 49 14.52 2.00 -3.34
C ALA A 49 13.10 2.36 -3.84
N ALA A 50 12.05 1.69 -3.33
CA ALA A 50 10.68 2.00 -3.67
C ALA A 50 10.26 3.38 -3.15
N ARG A 51 10.64 3.74 -1.92
CA ARG A 51 10.38 5.07 -1.35
C ARG A 51 11.06 6.17 -2.16
N GLU A 52 12.31 5.93 -2.60
CA GLU A 52 13.03 6.88 -3.45
C GLU A 52 12.34 7.08 -4.81
N VAL A 53 11.91 6.00 -5.46
CA VAL A 53 11.13 6.06 -6.72
C VAL A 53 9.81 6.81 -6.54
N ALA A 54 9.12 6.57 -5.42
CA ALA A 54 7.89 7.30 -5.10
C ALA A 54 8.14 8.80 -4.95
N ALA A 55 9.16 9.18 -4.19
CA ALA A 55 9.54 10.58 -3.97
C ALA A 55 9.85 11.31 -5.28
N GLN A 56 10.55 10.64 -6.20
CA GLN A 56 10.92 11.22 -7.49
C GLN A 56 9.76 11.33 -8.48
N GLY A 57 8.77 10.44 -8.42
CA GLY A 57 7.85 10.33 -9.56
C GLY A 57 6.38 10.09 -9.24
N ALA A 58 5.99 9.76 -8.02
CA ALA A 58 4.58 9.56 -7.68
C ALA A 58 3.86 10.89 -7.34
N ASP A 59 2.55 10.89 -7.48
CA ASP A 59 1.67 11.96 -7.01
C ASP A 59 0.98 11.57 -5.70
N VAL A 60 0.76 10.26 -5.52
CA VAL A 60 0.17 9.67 -4.32
C VAL A 60 0.99 8.44 -3.91
N TYR A 61 1.42 8.40 -2.68
CA TYR A 61 2.00 7.20 -2.09
C TYR A 61 0.92 6.42 -1.34
N LEU A 62 0.78 5.13 -1.68
CA LEU A 62 -0.17 4.22 -1.04
C LEU A 62 0.54 3.38 0.01
N THR A 63 0.02 3.40 1.24
CA THR A 63 0.50 2.52 2.31
C THR A 63 -0.59 1.55 2.78
N TRP A 64 -0.15 0.41 3.30
CA TRP A 64 -0.99 -0.49 4.06
C TRP A 64 -1.03 -0.06 5.53
N PRO A 65 -2.05 -0.51 6.29
CA PRO A 65 -2.12 -0.25 7.72
C PRO A 65 -0.91 -0.81 8.46
N ASP A 66 -0.38 0.01 9.32
CA ASP A 66 0.65 -0.31 10.29
C ASP A 66 0.33 0.44 11.58
N THR A 67 1.14 0.29 12.62
CA THR A 67 1.02 1.10 13.84
C THR A 67 1.08 2.59 13.51
N VAL A 68 0.46 3.41 14.33
CA VAL A 68 0.48 4.87 14.13
C VAL A 68 1.91 5.39 14.07
N ALA A 69 2.78 4.91 14.96
CA ALA A 69 4.18 5.29 14.99
C ALA A 69 4.92 4.92 13.69
N ALA A 70 4.81 3.66 13.23
CA ALA A 70 5.48 3.21 12.00
C ALA A 70 4.94 3.93 10.76
N THR A 71 3.63 4.20 10.72
CA THR A 71 3.02 4.99 9.64
C THR A 71 3.56 6.42 9.62
N ALA A 72 3.69 7.06 10.78
CA ALA A 72 4.24 8.42 10.89
C ALA A 72 5.70 8.48 10.40
N GLU A 73 6.54 7.52 10.77
CA GLU A 73 7.93 7.43 10.31
C GLU A 73 8.02 7.31 8.78
N VAL A 74 7.18 6.47 8.17
CA VAL A 74 7.13 6.30 6.70
C VAL A 74 6.71 7.59 6.01
N VAL A 75 5.71 8.29 6.55
CA VAL A 75 5.21 9.55 6.01
C VAL A 75 6.28 10.63 6.09
N GLU A 76 6.98 10.73 7.21
CA GLU A 76 8.04 11.73 7.42
C GLU A 76 9.24 11.48 6.51
N ASP A 77 9.72 10.23 6.41
CA ASP A 77 10.80 9.85 5.48
C ASP A 77 10.44 10.23 4.04
N LEU A 78 9.23 9.90 3.60
CA LEU A 78 8.77 10.20 2.23
C LEU A 78 8.60 11.69 1.98
N ARG A 79 8.14 12.47 2.96
CA ARG A 79 8.06 13.93 2.87
C ARG A 79 9.46 14.54 2.70
N GLY A 80 10.43 14.10 3.51
CA GLY A 80 11.82 14.55 3.41
C GLY A 80 12.43 14.23 2.05
N ARG A 81 12.26 13.00 1.56
CA ARG A 81 12.74 12.59 0.23
C ARG A 81 12.08 13.40 -0.89
N ALA A 82 10.76 13.56 -0.86
CA ALA A 82 10.06 14.34 -1.88
C ALA A 82 10.52 15.82 -1.89
N ALA A 83 10.71 16.41 -0.70
CA ALA A 83 11.21 17.77 -0.57
C ALA A 83 12.62 17.94 -1.14
N SER A 84 13.51 16.94 -0.99
CA SER A 84 14.85 16.98 -1.61
C SER A 84 14.81 16.99 -3.15
N HIS A 85 13.70 16.52 -3.75
CA HIS A 85 13.44 16.60 -5.18
C HIS A 85 12.56 17.81 -5.58
N GLY A 86 12.33 18.76 -4.67
CA GLY A 86 11.47 19.92 -4.90
C GLY A 86 9.98 19.54 -5.12
N ARG A 87 9.54 18.42 -4.54
CA ARG A 87 8.20 17.85 -4.72
C ARG A 87 7.47 17.71 -3.40
N SER A 88 6.17 17.53 -3.50
CA SER A 88 5.31 17.07 -2.40
C SER A 88 4.58 15.79 -2.82
N LEU A 89 4.25 14.95 -1.84
CA LEU A 89 3.46 13.74 -2.01
C LEU A 89 2.14 13.86 -1.27
N ARG A 90 1.08 13.36 -1.87
CA ARG A 90 -0.15 13.01 -1.16
C ARG A 90 -0.02 11.58 -0.65
N PHE A 91 -0.69 11.27 0.44
CA PHE A 91 -0.71 9.94 1.02
C PHE A 91 -2.09 9.33 0.89
N GLY A 92 -2.14 8.06 0.50
CA GLY A 92 -3.33 7.24 0.46
C GLY A 92 -3.18 6.06 1.40
N PHE A 93 -4.21 5.76 2.15
CA PHE A 93 -4.24 4.67 3.11
C PHE A 93 -5.18 3.58 2.61
N ARG A 94 -4.65 2.39 2.35
CA ARG A 94 -5.42 1.25 1.87
C ARG A 94 -5.64 0.27 3.01
N ALA A 95 -6.77 0.40 3.69
CA ALA A 95 -7.15 -0.45 4.80
C ALA A 95 -8.40 -1.29 4.48
N HIS A 96 -8.51 -2.45 5.10
CA HIS A 96 -9.80 -3.09 5.36
C HIS A 96 -10.43 -2.41 6.57
N VAL A 97 -11.74 -2.26 6.57
CA VAL A 97 -12.45 -1.62 7.67
C VAL A 97 -13.62 -2.49 8.08
N ILE A 98 -13.74 -2.77 9.38
CA ILE A 98 -14.83 -3.52 9.97
C ILE A 98 -15.49 -2.64 11.04
N VAL A 99 -16.60 -2.02 10.67
CA VAL A 99 -17.35 -1.11 11.54
C VAL A 99 -18.66 -1.76 11.95
N ARG A 100 -19.01 -1.66 13.25
CA ARG A 100 -20.32 -2.02 13.80
C ARG A 100 -20.75 -0.95 14.78
N GLU A 101 -21.95 -1.05 15.30
CA GLU A 101 -22.49 -0.08 16.28
C GLU A 101 -21.65 -0.04 17.56
N THR A 102 -21.10 -1.17 17.97
CA THR A 102 -20.22 -1.29 19.13
C THR A 102 -18.89 -1.98 18.78
N GLU A 103 -17.84 -1.69 19.57
CA GLU A 103 -16.56 -2.38 19.44
C GLU A 103 -16.70 -3.90 19.58
N GLY A 104 -17.51 -4.36 20.53
CA GLY A 104 -17.75 -5.79 20.77
C GLY A 104 -18.32 -6.49 19.54
N GLU A 105 -19.27 -5.89 18.85
CA GLU A 105 -19.84 -6.40 17.60
C GLU A 105 -18.84 -6.35 16.46
N ALA A 106 -18.04 -5.29 16.37
CA ALA A 106 -16.99 -5.19 15.36
C ALA A 106 -15.93 -6.27 15.54
N ARG A 107 -15.46 -6.52 16.74
CA ARG A 107 -14.53 -7.60 17.09
C ARG A 107 -15.14 -8.98 16.82
N ALA A 108 -16.41 -9.19 17.13
CA ALA A 108 -17.11 -10.43 16.81
C ALA A 108 -17.22 -10.67 15.31
N ALA A 109 -17.52 -9.63 14.53
CA ALA A 109 -17.55 -9.70 13.06
C ALA A 109 -16.17 -10.01 12.48
N ALA A 110 -15.10 -9.41 13.02
CA ALA A 110 -13.73 -9.70 12.62
C ALA A 110 -13.37 -11.18 12.86
N ARG A 111 -13.66 -11.72 14.04
CA ARG A 111 -13.46 -13.14 14.35
C ARG A 111 -14.26 -14.04 13.40
N HIS A 112 -15.50 -13.68 13.11
CA HIS A 112 -16.37 -14.47 12.21
C HIS A 112 -15.81 -14.56 10.79
N LEU A 113 -15.19 -13.50 10.26
CA LEU A 113 -14.58 -13.50 8.92
C LEU A 113 -13.53 -14.59 8.73
N VAL A 114 -12.83 -14.96 9.79
CA VAL A 114 -11.74 -15.95 9.73
C VAL A 114 -12.09 -17.26 10.46
N ALA A 115 -13.30 -17.38 10.99
CA ALA A 115 -13.69 -18.54 11.82
C ALA A 115 -13.63 -19.87 11.06
N ALA A 116 -13.96 -19.86 9.76
CA ALA A 116 -13.91 -21.05 8.91
C ALA A 116 -12.58 -21.23 8.17
N LEU A 117 -11.57 -20.38 8.47
CA LEU A 117 -10.30 -20.45 7.79
C LEU A 117 -9.46 -21.62 8.31
N ASP A 118 -9.14 -22.56 7.42
CA ASP A 118 -8.12 -23.57 7.68
C ASP A 118 -6.73 -22.91 7.67
N ALA A 119 -6.04 -23.00 8.81
CA ALA A 119 -4.73 -22.37 9.00
C ALA A 119 -3.67 -22.93 8.02
N LYS A 120 -3.69 -24.25 7.74
CA LYS A 120 -2.77 -24.89 6.80
C LYS A 120 -3.03 -24.47 5.36
N ALA A 121 -4.31 -24.39 4.98
CA ALA A 121 -4.69 -23.88 3.66
C ALA A 121 -4.28 -22.40 3.48
N GLY A 122 -4.50 -21.57 4.49
CA GLY A 122 -4.06 -20.17 4.51
C GLY A 122 -2.55 -20.02 4.37
N GLU A 123 -1.77 -20.83 5.08
CA GLU A 123 -0.32 -20.86 4.97
C GLU A 123 0.16 -21.31 3.59
N ALA A 124 -0.44 -22.34 3.03
CA ALA A 124 -0.14 -22.82 1.68
C ALA A 124 -0.44 -21.76 0.61
N ILE A 125 -1.52 -20.99 0.77
CA ILE A 125 -1.85 -19.87 -0.13
C ILE A 125 -0.79 -18.76 -0.01
N ARG A 126 -0.39 -18.39 1.20
CA ARG A 126 0.67 -17.40 1.42
C ARG A 126 2.01 -17.83 0.83
N ALA A 127 2.41 -19.08 1.04
CA ALA A 127 3.66 -19.62 0.53
C ALA A 127 3.76 -19.62 -1.01
N ARG A 128 2.62 -19.66 -1.70
CA ARG A 128 2.53 -19.58 -3.17
C ARG A 128 2.44 -18.16 -3.72
N SER A 129 2.36 -17.16 -2.85
CA SER A 129 2.23 -15.77 -3.28
C SER A 129 3.50 -15.28 -3.96
N LEU A 130 3.36 -14.62 -5.11
CA LEU A 130 4.45 -14.00 -5.85
C LEU A 130 5.09 -12.81 -5.10
N ASP A 131 4.40 -12.30 -4.07
CA ASP A 131 4.83 -11.14 -3.28
C ASP A 131 5.68 -11.51 -2.05
N THR A 132 6.11 -12.76 -1.91
CA THR A 132 6.85 -13.23 -0.72
C THR A 132 8.16 -12.48 -0.45
N GLY A 133 8.79 -11.92 -1.47
CA GLY A 133 10.00 -11.07 -1.35
C GLY A 133 9.73 -9.58 -1.13
N SER A 134 8.48 -9.15 -0.99
CA SER A 134 8.12 -7.75 -0.81
C SER A 134 8.37 -7.27 0.62
N ALA A 135 9.03 -6.12 0.79
CA ALA A 135 9.22 -5.49 2.11
C ALA A 135 7.88 -5.18 2.82
N GLY A 136 6.83 -4.85 2.06
CA GLY A 136 5.49 -4.66 2.62
C GLY A 136 4.87 -5.94 3.14
N VAL A 137 5.08 -7.07 2.45
CA VAL A 137 4.60 -8.39 2.91
C VAL A 137 5.38 -8.83 4.15
N ALA A 138 6.70 -8.62 4.18
CA ALA A 138 7.54 -8.90 5.35
C ALA A 138 7.05 -8.09 6.56
N ARG A 139 6.85 -6.78 6.41
CA ARG A 139 6.35 -5.93 7.49
C ARG A 139 4.97 -6.37 8.01
N GLN A 140 4.06 -6.77 7.14
CA GLN A 140 2.76 -7.30 7.57
C GLN A 140 2.88 -8.67 8.30
N ALA A 141 3.93 -9.44 8.00
CA ALA A 141 4.21 -10.67 8.75
C ALA A 141 4.76 -10.37 10.14
N GLU A 142 5.67 -9.39 10.27
CA GLU A 142 6.19 -8.90 11.55
C GLU A 142 5.03 -8.35 12.41
N LEU A 143 4.20 -7.47 11.86
CA LEU A 143 3.05 -6.90 12.55
C LEU A 143 2.11 -7.98 13.12
N ARG A 144 1.91 -9.09 12.39
CA ARG A 144 1.15 -10.24 12.90
C ARG A 144 1.87 -10.95 14.03
N GLY A 145 3.20 -11.02 14.01
CA GLY A 145 4.01 -11.60 15.08
C GLY A 145 4.03 -10.76 16.36
N GLU A 146 3.81 -9.46 16.23
CA GLU A 146 3.75 -8.48 17.34
C GLU A 146 2.34 -8.38 17.95
N ALA A 147 1.30 -8.92 17.27
CA ALA A 147 -0.07 -8.83 17.70
C ALA A 147 -0.37 -9.70 18.93
N ASP A 148 -1.38 -9.29 19.70
CA ASP A 148 -1.90 -10.04 20.82
C ASP A 148 -2.60 -11.36 20.41
N ASP A 149 -3.08 -12.12 21.38
CA ASP A 149 -3.75 -13.41 21.18
C ASP A 149 -5.03 -13.30 20.33
N GLU A 150 -5.67 -12.13 20.31
CA GLU A 150 -6.83 -11.85 19.46
C GLU A 150 -6.43 -11.36 18.06
N GLY A 151 -5.15 -11.09 17.82
CA GLY A 151 -4.59 -10.64 16.56
C GLY A 151 -4.55 -9.12 16.39
N TYR A 152 -4.60 -8.34 17.46
CA TYR A 152 -4.50 -6.87 17.43
C TYR A 152 -3.06 -6.41 17.71
N ALA A 153 -2.48 -5.67 16.80
CA ALA A 153 -1.17 -5.01 16.98
C ALA A 153 -1.29 -3.66 17.72
N GLU A 154 -2.43 -3.00 17.60
CA GLU A 154 -2.86 -1.83 18.36
C GLU A 154 -4.38 -1.95 18.62
N PRO A 155 -5.00 -1.16 19.50
CA PRO A 155 -6.39 -1.36 19.94
C PRO A 155 -7.43 -1.59 18.84
N HIS A 156 -7.23 -1.00 17.66
CA HIS A 156 -8.15 -1.12 16.53
C HIS A 156 -7.48 -1.69 15.27
N LEU A 157 -6.20 -2.03 15.33
CA LEU A 157 -5.42 -2.55 14.21
C LEU A 157 -5.36 -4.07 14.25
N TRP A 158 -6.23 -4.74 13.52
CA TRP A 158 -6.38 -6.19 13.51
C TRP A 158 -5.67 -6.85 12.31
N THR A 159 -4.80 -7.78 12.58
CA THR A 159 -3.97 -8.45 11.57
C THR A 159 -4.59 -9.74 10.99
N GLY A 160 -5.74 -10.17 11.51
CA GLY A 160 -6.36 -11.46 11.18
C GLY A 160 -6.70 -11.66 9.70
N VAL A 161 -6.98 -10.59 8.96
CA VAL A 161 -7.22 -10.65 7.50
C VAL A 161 -6.02 -11.26 6.77
N GLY A 162 -4.80 -10.96 7.24
CA GLY A 162 -3.56 -11.46 6.65
C GLY A 162 -3.28 -12.95 6.89
N ARG A 163 -4.09 -13.65 7.70
CA ARG A 163 -3.90 -15.08 7.97
C ARG A 163 -4.12 -15.96 6.73
N ALA A 164 -5.01 -15.55 5.84
CA ALA A 164 -5.38 -16.32 4.66
C ALA A 164 -4.60 -15.93 3.40
N ARG A 165 -4.06 -14.71 3.32
CA ARG A 165 -3.55 -14.17 2.07
C ARG A 165 -2.41 -13.19 2.33
N SER A 166 -1.29 -13.35 1.60
CA SER A 166 -0.29 -12.30 1.51
C SER A 166 -0.87 -11.10 0.73
N GLY A 167 -0.43 -9.90 1.07
CA GLY A 167 -0.92 -8.68 0.43
C GLY A 167 -2.30 -8.20 0.91
N ALA A 168 -2.95 -8.92 1.83
CA ALA A 168 -4.03 -8.38 2.64
C ALA A 168 -3.40 -7.71 3.86
N GLY A 169 -3.38 -6.39 3.91
CA GLY A 169 -2.94 -5.63 5.08
C GLY A 169 -3.87 -5.85 6.26
N ALA A 170 -3.50 -5.28 7.42
CA ALA A 170 -4.35 -5.28 8.60
C ALA A 170 -5.69 -4.57 8.34
N ALA A 171 -6.67 -4.82 9.20
CA ALA A 171 -7.96 -4.14 9.19
C ALA A 171 -8.06 -3.18 10.37
N ILE A 172 -8.80 -2.09 10.19
CA ILE A 172 -9.24 -1.24 11.29
C ILE A 172 -10.60 -1.74 11.75
N VAL A 173 -10.71 -2.07 13.04
CA VAL A 173 -11.88 -2.72 13.63
C VAL A 173 -12.36 -1.91 14.83
N GLY A 174 -13.62 -1.50 14.82
CA GLY A 174 -14.17 -0.73 15.92
C GLY A 174 -15.58 -0.20 15.65
N ASP A 175 -16.07 0.62 16.56
CA ASP A 175 -17.23 1.45 16.33
C ASP A 175 -16.91 2.64 15.40
N PRO A 176 -17.90 3.42 14.95
CA PRO A 176 -17.66 4.52 14.01
C PRO A 176 -16.69 5.59 14.52
N ASP A 177 -16.71 5.90 15.80
CA ASP A 177 -15.83 6.92 16.38
C ASP A 177 -14.39 6.43 16.51
N GLN A 178 -14.21 5.18 16.95
CA GLN A 178 -12.91 4.51 17.01
C GLN A 178 -12.26 4.40 15.64
N VAL A 179 -13.01 3.95 14.64
CA VAL A 179 -12.50 3.84 13.26
C VAL A 179 -12.16 5.21 12.71
N ARG A 180 -13.00 6.23 12.93
CA ARG A 180 -12.71 7.61 12.50
C ARG A 180 -11.46 8.18 13.16
N ALA A 181 -11.21 7.85 14.41
CA ALA A 181 -10.03 8.32 15.15
C ALA A 181 -8.72 7.63 14.71
N THR A 182 -8.83 6.40 14.16
CA THR A 182 -7.69 5.59 13.72
C THR A 182 -7.29 5.91 12.27
N LEU A 183 -8.22 6.37 11.43
CA LEU A 183 -7.98 6.76 10.03
C LEU A 183 -7.40 8.17 9.91
#